data_e5a5d80d7ac0a9079f8e511641c04a9e
#
_entry.id   e5a5d80d7ac0a9079f8e511641c04a9e
#
_cell.length_a   1.000
_cell.length_b   1.000
_cell.length_c   1.000
_cell.angle_alpha   90.00
_cell.angle_beta   90.00
_cell.angle_gamma   90.00
#
_symmetry.space_group_name_H-M   'P 1'
#
loop_
_entity.id
_entity.type
_entity.pdbx_description
1 polymer ?
#
loop_
_entity_poly.entity_id
_entity_poly.type
_entity_poly.pdbx_seq_one_letter_code
_entity_poly.pdbx_strand_id
1 'polypeptide(L)'
;MTTNTQITENFSYKELSCKGADTSCGGCNSLPITDLLYYHMDKLQALRTRLGAPLRITSGHRCERHNRSVGGAPNSMHLHIATDVQPFGENEEVLQDVEKIAGEMKFGGIGVYNSFVHLDSRDFIGREIARWNNQT
;
A
#
# COMPACT_ATOMS: atom_id res chain seq x y z
N MET A 1 -16.65 9.93 -4.65
CA MET A 1 -16.61 8.54 -4.17
C MET A 1 -16.91 8.48 -2.69
N THR A 2 -17.52 7.41 -2.25
CA THR A 2 -17.79 7.17 -0.85
C THR A 2 -16.80 6.13 -0.29
N THR A 3 -16.76 5.99 1.03
CA THR A 3 -15.92 5.00 1.68
C THR A 3 -16.26 3.55 1.28
N ASN A 4 -17.47 3.30 0.80
CA ASN A 4 -17.91 1.98 0.35
C ASN A 4 -17.60 1.72 -1.13
N THR A 5 -17.02 2.69 -1.84
CA THR A 5 -16.69 2.52 -3.26
C THR A 5 -15.58 1.48 -3.41
N GLN A 6 -15.79 0.49 -4.27
CA GLN A 6 -14.73 -0.44 -4.65
C GLN A 6 -13.82 0.22 -5.69
N ILE A 7 -12.52 0.14 -5.45
CA ILE A 7 -11.52 0.60 -6.40
C ILE A 7 -11.15 -0.53 -7.36
N THR A 8 -11.00 -1.73 -6.81
CA THR A 8 -10.84 -2.97 -7.58
C THR A 8 -11.72 -4.05 -6.94
N GLU A 9 -11.71 -5.25 -7.50
CA GLU A 9 -12.57 -6.34 -7.02
C GLU A 9 -12.46 -6.58 -5.52
N ASN A 10 -11.23 -6.57 -4.98
CA ASN A 10 -11.00 -6.92 -3.57
C ASN A 10 -10.59 -5.74 -2.69
N PHE A 11 -10.48 -4.52 -3.23
CA PHE A 11 -9.97 -3.38 -2.45
C PHE A 11 -10.88 -2.16 -2.59
N SER A 12 -11.22 -1.55 -1.46
CA SER A 12 -12.15 -0.42 -1.38
C SER A 12 -11.43 0.90 -1.14
N TYR A 13 -12.14 2.00 -1.41
CA TYR A 13 -11.70 3.36 -1.06
C TYR A 13 -11.31 3.45 0.42
N LYS A 14 -12.14 2.92 1.31
CA LYS A 14 -11.90 2.97 2.76
C LYS A 14 -10.57 2.35 3.16
N GLU A 15 -10.22 1.22 2.53
CA GLU A 15 -8.96 0.53 2.84
C GLU A 15 -7.75 1.35 2.43
N LEU A 16 -7.87 2.15 1.37
CA LEU A 16 -6.78 2.91 0.77
C LEU A 16 -6.66 4.34 1.27
N SER A 17 -7.74 4.90 1.81
CA SER A 17 -7.79 6.30 2.22
C SER A 17 -6.94 6.55 3.47
N CYS A 18 -6.58 7.81 3.67
CA CYS A 18 -5.80 8.24 4.83
C CYS A 18 -6.48 7.83 6.14
N LYS A 19 -5.76 7.07 6.95
CA LYS A 19 -6.24 6.56 8.24
C LYS A 19 -5.78 7.41 9.41
N GLY A 20 -5.50 8.68 9.15
CA GLY A 20 -5.10 9.60 10.21
C GLY A 20 -6.18 9.67 11.28
N ALA A 21 -5.77 9.47 12.53
CA ALA A 21 -6.67 9.63 13.65
C ALA A 21 -7.08 11.11 13.77
N ASP A 22 -8.13 11.40 14.54
CA ASP A 22 -8.65 12.75 14.76
C ASP A 22 -7.56 13.74 15.18
N THR A 23 -6.53 13.24 15.87
CA THR A 23 -5.43 14.06 16.37
C THR A 23 -4.41 14.42 15.30
N SER A 24 -4.33 13.68 14.19
CA SER A 24 -3.33 13.94 13.14
C SER A 24 -3.87 14.79 12.00
N CYS A 25 -4.97 14.39 11.38
CA CYS A 25 -5.52 15.13 10.23
C CYS A 25 -7.03 15.39 10.33
N GLY A 26 -7.63 15.16 11.50
CA GLY A 26 -9.06 15.33 11.69
C GLY A 26 -9.90 14.27 10.98
N GLY A 27 -9.35 13.08 10.73
CA GLY A 27 -10.07 12.01 10.04
C GLY A 27 -10.39 12.36 8.60
N CYS A 28 -9.42 12.91 7.86
CA CYS A 28 -9.65 13.47 6.52
C CYS A 28 -10.16 12.46 5.49
N ASN A 29 -9.86 11.16 5.66
CA ASN A 29 -10.26 10.08 4.76
C ASN A 29 -9.93 10.38 3.28
N SER A 30 -8.86 11.14 3.04
CA SER A 30 -8.47 11.53 1.69
C SER A 30 -7.86 10.38 0.91
N LEU A 31 -8.11 10.37 -0.39
CA LEU A 31 -7.48 9.46 -1.34
C LEU A 31 -7.45 10.16 -2.70
N PRO A 32 -6.28 10.62 -3.15
CA PRO A 32 -6.16 11.21 -4.48
C PRO A 32 -6.52 10.19 -5.57
N ILE A 33 -7.46 10.55 -6.42
CA ILE A 33 -7.90 9.69 -7.52
C ILE A 33 -7.09 10.08 -8.75
N THR A 34 -6.03 9.33 -8.99
CA THR A 34 -5.02 9.62 -10.03
C THR A 34 -4.78 8.40 -10.90
N ASP A 35 -4.12 8.60 -12.03
CA ASP A 35 -3.68 7.49 -12.88
C ASP A 35 -2.74 6.55 -12.11
N LEU A 36 -1.88 7.11 -11.27
CA LEU A 36 -0.99 6.31 -10.42
C LEU A 36 -1.79 5.39 -9.49
N LEU A 37 -2.87 5.89 -8.88
CA LEU A 37 -3.72 5.07 -8.03
C LEU A 37 -4.24 3.85 -8.79
N TYR A 38 -4.81 4.05 -9.95
CA TYR A 38 -5.37 2.95 -10.73
C TYR A 38 -4.29 2.00 -11.22
N TYR A 39 -3.16 2.52 -11.69
CA TYR A 39 -2.03 1.70 -12.10
C TYR A 39 -1.56 0.80 -10.96
N HIS A 40 -1.35 1.37 -9.78
CA HIS A 40 -0.90 0.62 -8.62
C HIS A 40 -1.93 -0.41 -8.18
N MET A 41 -3.19 -0.02 -8.11
CA MET A 41 -4.23 -0.92 -7.61
C MET A 41 -4.57 -2.04 -8.59
N ASP A 42 -4.46 -1.81 -9.88
CA ASP A 42 -4.61 -2.89 -10.86
C ASP A 42 -3.50 -3.93 -10.68
N LYS A 43 -2.28 -3.50 -10.42
CA LYS A 43 -1.18 -4.43 -10.11
C LYS A 43 -1.40 -5.17 -8.80
N LEU A 44 -1.83 -4.47 -7.77
CA LEU A 44 -2.08 -5.10 -6.48
C LEU A 44 -3.23 -6.10 -6.56
N GLN A 45 -4.28 -5.77 -7.31
CA GLN A 45 -5.39 -6.71 -7.54
C GLN A 45 -4.90 -7.96 -8.27
N ALA A 46 -4.06 -7.80 -9.28
CA ALA A 46 -3.49 -8.94 -10.01
C ALA A 46 -2.62 -9.81 -9.09
N LEU A 47 -1.83 -9.18 -8.21
CA LEU A 47 -1.06 -9.90 -7.19
C LEU A 47 -1.98 -10.69 -6.26
N ARG A 48 -3.02 -10.02 -5.74
CA ARG A 48 -4.00 -10.64 -4.83
C ARG A 48 -4.65 -11.86 -5.48
N THR A 49 -5.05 -11.73 -6.72
CA THR A 49 -5.67 -12.82 -7.48
C THR A 49 -4.72 -13.99 -7.68
N ARG A 50 -3.49 -13.69 -8.07
CA ARG A 50 -2.44 -14.70 -8.27
C ARG A 50 -2.04 -15.38 -6.95
N LEU A 51 -2.00 -14.63 -5.86
CA LEU A 51 -1.70 -15.15 -4.53
C LEU A 51 -2.77 -16.14 -4.05
N GLY A 52 -4.03 -15.90 -4.41
CA GLY A 52 -5.14 -16.75 -4.01
C GLY A 52 -5.49 -16.70 -2.52
N ALA A 53 -5.03 -15.68 -1.81
CA ALA A 53 -5.29 -15.50 -0.39
C ALA A 53 -5.67 -14.05 -0.09
N PRO A 54 -6.55 -13.80 0.89
CA PRO A 54 -6.94 -12.43 1.21
C PRO A 54 -5.80 -11.65 1.82
N LEU A 55 -5.73 -10.37 1.46
CA LEU A 55 -4.76 -9.42 1.99
C LEU A 55 -5.47 -8.25 2.64
N ARG A 56 -4.91 -7.81 3.75
CA ARG A 56 -5.36 -6.65 4.49
C ARG A 56 -4.40 -5.49 4.22
N ILE A 57 -4.96 -4.32 3.92
CA ILE A 57 -4.16 -3.10 3.78
C ILE A 57 -4.14 -2.38 5.13
N THR A 58 -2.96 -2.26 5.71
CA THR A 58 -2.79 -1.59 7.00
C THR A 58 -2.47 -0.11 6.83
N SER A 59 -1.89 0.28 5.69
CA SER A 59 -1.65 1.67 5.34
C SER A 59 -1.73 1.82 3.84
N GLY A 60 -2.50 2.80 3.39
CA GLY A 60 -2.60 3.19 1.98
C GLY A 60 -2.06 4.61 1.80
N HIS A 61 -2.89 5.51 1.27
CA HIS A 61 -2.53 6.92 1.17
C HIS A 61 -2.41 7.57 2.54
N ARG A 62 -1.43 8.47 2.70
CA ARG A 62 -1.30 9.34 3.87
C ARG A 62 -1.28 10.79 3.41
N CYS A 63 -2.10 11.64 4.03
CA CYS A 63 -1.94 13.08 3.86
C CYS A 63 -0.62 13.52 4.55
N GLU A 64 -0.14 14.71 4.22
CA GLU A 64 1.13 15.21 4.77
C GLU A 64 1.13 15.22 6.30
N ARG A 65 0.03 15.67 6.91
CA ARG A 65 -0.09 15.76 8.35
C ARG A 65 0.01 14.39 9.02
N HIS A 66 -0.71 13.39 8.49
CA HIS A 66 -0.66 12.03 9.02
C HIS A 66 0.73 11.42 8.83
N ASN A 67 1.34 11.63 7.65
CA ASN A 67 2.67 11.13 7.37
C ASN A 67 3.69 11.68 8.37
N ARG A 68 3.65 12.97 8.69
CA ARG A 68 4.52 13.56 9.71
C ARG A 68 4.28 12.95 11.09
N SER A 69 3.01 12.75 11.44
CA SER A 69 2.65 12.25 12.77
C SER A 69 3.11 10.82 13.03
N VAL A 70 3.21 10.00 11.99
CA VAL A 70 3.70 8.62 12.11
C VAL A 70 5.20 8.47 11.80
N GLY A 71 5.90 9.59 11.61
CA GLY A 71 7.34 9.58 11.36
C GLY A 71 7.71 9.10 9.96
N GLY A 72 6.82 9.22 8.99
CA GLY A 72 7.09 8.84 7.61
C GLY A 72 8.12 9.77 6.96
N ALA A 73 8.85 9.24 5.96
CA ALA A 73 9.81 10.03 5.22
C ALA A 73 9.13 11.21 4.52
N PRO A 74 9.78 12.39 4.45
CA PRO A 74 9.18 13.56 3.82
C PRO A 74 8.78 13.36 2.35
N ASN A 75 9.42 12.41 1.67
CA ASN A 75 9.12 12.06 0.27
C ASN A 75 8.52 10.67 0.14
N SER A 76 7.85 10.17 1.18
CA SER A 76 7.24 8.85 1.18
C SER A 76 6.27 8.66 0.02
N MET A 77 6.28 7.47 -0.58
CA MET A 77 5.29 7.11 -1.61
C MET A 77 3.86 7.04 -1.03
N HIS A 78 3.69 6.90 0.28
CA HIS A 78 2.37 6.96 0.90
C HIS A 78 1.70 8.34 0.74
N LEU A 79 2.47 9.39 0.49
CA LEU A 79 1.93 10.72 0.17
C LEU A 79 1.19 10.72 -1.18
N HIS A 80 1.51 9.79 -2.05
CA HIS A 80 0.82 9.52 -3.31
C HIS A 80 -0.10 8.32 -3.09
N ILE A 81 0.38 7.14 -3.46
CA ILE A 81 -0.22 5.86 -3.10
C ILE A 81 0.89 4.82 -2.89
N ALA A 82 0.83 4.14 -1.79
CA ALA A 82 1.59 2.94 -1.49
C ALA A 82 0.69 2.07 -0.64
N THR A 83 0.93 0.78 -0.63
CA THR A 83 0.14 -0.13 0.19
C THR A 83 1.05 -1.00 1.02
N ASP A 84 0.81 -1.00 2.33
CA ASP A 84 1.40 -1.96 3.24
C ASP A 84 0.37 -3.07 3.40
N VAL A 85 0.73 -4.28 3.00
CA VAL A 85 -0.18 -5.41 2.96
C VAL A 85 0.27 -6.52 3.90
N GLN A 86 -0.70 -7.18 4.51
CA GLN A 86 -0.44 -8.33 5.37
C GLN A 86 -1.56 -9.36 5.21
N PRO A 87 -1.29 -10.64 5.50
CA PRO A 87 -2.35 -11.64 5.52
C PRO A 87 -3.27 -11.41 6.72
N PHE A 88 -4.46 -11.98 6.67
CA PHE A 88 -5.31 -12.07 7.87
C PHE A 88 -4.71 -13.15 8.77
N GLY A 89 -4.40 -12.78 10.02
CA GLY A 89 -3.69 -13.64 10.94
C GLY A 89 -2.18 -13.62 10.68
N GLU A 90 -1.44 -14.38 11.48
CA GLU A 90 0.00 -14.50 11.33
C GLU A 90 0.31 -15.61 10.33
N ASN A 91 0.85 -15.25 9.17
CA ASN A 91 1.22 -16.21 8.14
C ASN A 91 2.44 -15.71 7.37
N GLU A 92 3.61 -16.11 7.87
CA GLU A 92 4.89 -15.73 7.29
C GLU A 92 5.06 -16.27 5.86
N GLU A 93 4.52 -17.45 5.58
CA GLU A 93 4.58 -18.05 4.25
C GLU A 93 3.85 -17.20 3.22
N VAL A 94 2.68 -16.66 3.58
CA VAL A 94 1.95 -15.73 2.70
C VAL A 94 2.75 -14.46 2.46
N LEU A 95 3.41 -13.93 3.49
CA LEU A 95 4.28 -12.74 3.32
C LEU A 95 5.43 -13.01 2.35
N GLN A 96 6.06 -14.18 2.43
CA GLN A 96 7.12 -14.58 1.51
C GLN A 96 6.59 -14.71 0.08
N ASP A 97 5.39 -15.25 -0.09
CA ASP A 97 4.75 -15.36 -1.40
C ASP A 97 4.42 -13.98 -1.97
N VAL A 98 3.96 -13.05 -1.16
CA VAL A 98 3.71 -11.66 -1.58
C VAL A 98 4.99 -11.02 -2.10
N GLU A 99 6.10 -11.14 -1.35
CA GLU A 99 7.39 -10.59 -1.77
C GLU A 99 7.84 -11.18 -3.12
N LYS A 100 7.74 -12.49 -3.26
CA LYS A 100 8.13 -13.18 -4.49
C LYS A 100 7.31 -12.74 -5.68
N ILE A 101 5.99 -12.75 -5.56
CA ILE A 101 5.08 -12.36 -6.63
C ILE A 101 5.29 -10.89 -6.99
N ALA A 102 5.45 -10.03 -6.00
CA ALA A 102 5.69 -8.60 -6.21
C ALA A 102 6.98 -8.37 -7.01
N GLY A 103 8.02 -9.12 -6.71
CA GLY A 103 9.28 -9.07 -7.46
C GLY A 103 9.11 -9.50 -8.91
N GLU A 104 8.38 -10.60 -9.13
CA GLU A 104 8.08 -11.09 -10.48
C GLU A 104 7.23 -10.11 -11.27
N MET A 105 6.30 -9.42 -10.62
CA MET A 105 5.45 -8.39 -11.23
C MET A 105 6.15 -7.04 -11.37
N LYS A 106 7.36 -6.91 -10.84
CA LYS A 106 8.19 -5.70 -10.96
C LYS A 106 7.55 -4.46 -10.34
N PHE A 107 7.01 -4.58 -9.12
CA PHE A 107 6.63 -3.40 -8.36
C PHE A 107 7.85 -2.49 -8.18
N GLY A 108 7.66 -1.17 -8.34
CA GLY A 108 8.75 -0.21 -8.27
C GLY A 108 9.40 -0.13 -6.88
N GLY A 109 8.61 -0.20 -5.82
CA GLY A 109 9.10 -0.24 -4.45
C GLY A 109 8.61 -1.49 -3.74
N ILE A 110 9.53 -2.24 -3.13
CA ILE A 110 9.20 -3.40 -2.32
C ILE A 110 10.02 -3.33 -1.04
N GLY A 111 9.33 -3.21 0.09
CA GLY A 111 9.95 -3.22 1.41
C GLY A 111 9.41 -4.36 2.26
N VAL A 112 10.29 -5.15 2.85
CA VAL A 112 9.91 -6.34 3.62
C VAL A 112 10.09 -6.06 5.10
N TYR A 113 9.02 -6.30 5.87
CA TYR A 113 8.96 -6.11 7.31
C TYR A 113 8.51 -7.42 7.97
N ASN A 114 8.56 -7.48 9.29
CA ASN A 114 8.20 -8.71 10.00
C ASN A 114 6.73 -9.12 9.80
N SER A 115 5.81 -8.14 9.71
CA SER A 115 4.38 -8.42 9.67
C SER A 115 3.69 -7.97 8.39
N PHE A 116 4.38 -7.25 7.51
CA PHE A 116 3.79 -6.74 6.28
C PHE A 116 4.84 -6.53 5.19
N VAL A 117 4.37 -6.35 3.97
CA VAL A 117 5.19 -5.96 2.83
C VAL A 117 4.70 -4.62 2.31
N HIS A 118 5.62 -3.67 2.17
CA HIS A 118 5.34 -2.38 1.52
C HIS A 118 5.46 -2.55 0.01
N LEU A 119 4.45 -2.11 -0.72
CA LEU A 119 4.42 -2.14 -2.19
C LEU A 119 4.06 -0.76 -2.74
N ASP A 120 4.83 -0.29 -3.71
CA ASP A 120 4.48 0.93 -4.42
C ASP A 120 4.85 0.84 -5.90
N SER A 121 4.37 1.81 -6.66
CA SER A 121 4.59 1.91 -8.10
C SER A 121 5.36 3.20 -8.44
N ARG A 122 6.42 3.48 -7.66
CA ARG A 122 7.25 4.69 -7.82
C ARG A 122 7.85 4.85 -9.21
N ASP A 123 8.07 3.75 -9.91
CA ASP A 123 8.55 3.75 -11.29
C ASP A 123 7.58 4.45 -12.24
N PHE A 124 6.27 4.38 -11.97
CA PHE A 124 5.25 5.05 -12.77
C PHE A 124 5.43 6.58 -12.78
N ILE A 125 5.97 7.15 -11.71
CA ILE A 125 6.25 8.59 -11.62
C ILE A 125 7.74 8.91 -11.80
N GLY A 126 8.51 7.98 -12.37
CA GLY A 126 9.89 8.20 -12.75
C GLY A 126 10.92 8.07 -11.66
N ARG A 127 10.56 7.51 -10.50
CA ARG A 127 11.52 7.22 -9.44
C ARG A 127 12.21 5.89 -9.69
N GLU A 128 13.44 5.78 -9.22
CA GLU A 128 14.20 4.54 -9.34
C GLU A 128 13.59 3.41 -8.53
N ILE A 129 13.71 2.19 -9.03
CA ILE A 129 13.29 0.98 -8.33
C ILE A 129 14.04 0.87 -7.00
N ALA A 130 13.33 0.53 -5.94
CA ALA A 130 13.89 0.37 -4.60
C ALA A 130 13.48 -0.95 -3.97
N ARG A 131 14.42 -1.57 -3.30
CA ARG A 131 14.24 -2.83 -2.56
C ARG A 131 14.90 -2.69 -1.20
N TRP A 132 14.18 -3.03 -0.13
CA TRP A 132 14.76 -3.00 1.20
C TRP A 132 14.13 -4.06 2.09
N ASN A 133 14.87 -4.41 3.16
CA ASN A 133 14.44 -5.40 4.13
C ASN A 133 14.72 -4.85 5.54
N ASN A 134 13.66 -4.67 6.30
CA ASN A 134 13.69 -4.21 7.70
C ASN A 134 13.21 -5.30 8.65
N GLN A 135 13.37 -6.55 8.28
CA GLN A 135 13.09 -7.66 9.19
C GLN A 135 14.15 -7.74 10.29
N THR A 136 13.72 -8.04 11.48
CA THR A 136 14.60 -8.17 12.65
C THR A 136 14.72 -9.62 13.13
#